data_173c1529ead7ce8e300ca38139a4619a
#
_entry.id   173c1529ead7ce8e300ca38139a4619a
#
_cell.length_a   1.000
_cell.length_b   1.000
_cell.length_c   1.000
_cell.angle_alpha   90.00
_cell.angle_beta   90.00
_cell.angle_gamma   90.00
#
_symmetry.space_group_name_H-M   'P 1'
#
loop_
_entity.id
_entity.type
_entity.pdbx_description
1 polymer ?
#
loop_
_entity_poly.entity_id
_entity_poly.type
_entity_poly.pdbx_seq_one_letter_code
_entity_poly.pdbx_strand_id
1 'polypeptide(L)'
;GRLDIGTAVLFRETEPPAPGSVLDLGTGYGVIGLAVAASWRAAGVPEAAGSVTGVEVNQRALLLARENAERAGLADRFRAYGPEEVPADAAYDEIWSNPPIRIGKQALHQLLLQWFARLRPDGRAVMVVGKNLGGDSLQAWLTDQGYPTTRLGSAKGFRVLESRRG
;
A
#
# COMPACT_ATOMS: atom_id res chain seq x y z
N GLY A 1 10.10 4.44 14.63
CA GLY A 1 8.89 5.08 15.07
C GLY A 1 7.66 4.19 14.90
N ARG A 2 6.53 4.75 15.19
CA ARG A 2 5.27 4.00 15.14
C ARG A 2 4.93 3.52 13.74
N LEU A 3 5.25 4.32 12.74
CA LEU A 3 5.05 3.95 11.33
C LEU A 3 5.86 2.71 10.96
N ASP A 4 7.09 2.63 11.46
CA ASP A 4 7.97 1.50 11.17
C ASP A 4 7.49 0.22 11.86
N ILE A 5 6.89 0.35 13.06
CA ILE A 5 6.29 -0.78 13.77
C ILE A 5 5.12 -1.34 12.95
N GLY A 6 4.24 -0.48 12.46
CA GLY A 6 3.11 -0.90 11.63
C GLY A 6 3.57 -1.61 10.36
N THR A 7 4.56 -1.07 9.69
CA THR A 7 5.12 -1.69 8.47
C THR A 7 5.74 -3.05 8.78
N ALA A 8 6.47 -3.17 9.89
CA ALA A 8 7.03 -4.46 10.30
C ALA A 8 5.94 -5.50 10.58
N VAL A 9 4.85 -5.10 11.22
CA VAL A 9 3.70 -5.98 11.46
C VAL A 9 3.09 -6.41 10.13
N LEU A 10 2.92 -5.49 9.19
CA LEU A 10 2.39 -5.78 7.86
C LEU A 10 3.16 -6.91 7.17
N PHE A 11 4.47 -6.78 7.10
CA PHE A 11 5.31 -7.77 6.42
C PHE A 11 5.46 -9.08 7.18
N ARG A 12 5.22 -9.07 8.48
CA ARG A 12 5.24 -10.31 9.27
C ARG A 12 3.94 -11.09 9.14
N GLU A 13 2.81 -10.41 9.03
CA GLU A 13 1.49 -11.03 9.05
C GLU A 13 0.96 -11.42 7.67
N THR A 14 1.67 -11.09 6.61
CA THR A 14 1.26 -11.44 5.26
C THR A 14 2.47 -11.61 4.35
N GLU A 15 2.30 -12.45 3.32
CA GLU A 15 3.34 -12.64 2.31
C GLU A 15 3.49 -11.39 1.45
N PRO A 16 4.71 -11.05 1.00
CA PRO A 16 4.92 -9.99 0.03
C PRO A 16 4.10 -10.24 -1.23
N PRO A 17 3.74 -9.19 -1.97
CA PRO A 17 2.98 -9.38 -3.20
C PRO A 17 3.76 -10.19 -4.22
N ALA A 18 3.04 -11.02 -4.97
CA ALA A 18 3.62 -11.68 -6.14
C ALA A 18 4.02 -10.61 -7.17
N PRO A 19 5.02 -10.91 -8.02
CA PRO A 19 5.40 -9.96 -9.08
C PRO A 19 4.20 -9.57 -9.94
N GLY A 20 4.05 -8.28 -10.17
CA GLY A 20 2.95 -7.72 -10.91
C GLY A 20 2.92 -6.21 -10.74
N SER A 21 1.76 -5.61 -10.94
CA SER A 21 1.57 -4.17 -10.76
C SER A 21 1.07 -3.90 -9.34
N VAL A 22 1.89 -3.24 -8.52
CA VAL A 22 1.60 -2.96 -7.12
C VAL A 22 1.57 -1.46 -6.88
N LEU A 23 0.56 -1.00 -6.17
CA LEU A 23 0.46 0.38 -5.72
C LEU A 23 0.78 0.44 -4.22
N ASP A 24 1.68 1.34 -3.84
CA ASP A 24 1.93 1.72 -2.45
C ASP A 24 1.19 3.04 -2.19
N LEU A 25 0.01 2.95 -1.63
CA LEU A 25 -0.88 4.10 -1.43
C LEU A 25 -0.48 4.88 -0.17
N GLY A 26 -0.13 6.14 -0.35
CA GLY A 26 0.42 6.95 0.72
C GLY A 26 1.84 6.50 1.06
N THR A 27 2.69 6.43 0.04
CA THR A 27 4.01 5.78 0.15
C THR A 27 4.95 6.45 1.17
N GLY A 28 4.72 7.72 1.51
CA GLY A 28 5.61 8.45 2.41
C GLY A 28 7.02 8.51 1.85
N TYR A 29 7.98 8.02 2.60
CA TYR A 29 9.39 7.93 2.16
C TYR A 29 9.65 6.70 1.30
N GLY A 30 8.63 5.92 0.99
CA GLY A 30 8.78 4.72 0.17
C GLY A 30 8.96 3.42 0.95
N VAL A 31 8.66 3.40 2.24
CA VAL A 31 9.00 2.26 3.13
C VAL A 31 8.42 0.94 2.62
N ILE A 32 7.12 0.89 2.37
CA ILE A 32 6.46 -0.34 1.92
C ILE A 32 6.89 -0.69 0.50
N GLY A 33 6.78 0.27 -0.43
CA GLY A 33 7.09 0.03 -1.83
C GLY A 33 8.53 -0.40 -2.07
N LEU A 34 9.47 0.21 -1.37
CA LEU A 34 10.88 -0.17 -1.48
C LEU A 34 11.15 -1.55 -0.87
N ALA A 35 10.46 -1.91 0.21
CA ALA A 35 10.58 -3.25 0.78
C ALA A 35 10.08 -4.31 -0.19
N VAL A 36 8.97 -4.06 -0.88
CA VAL A 36 8.44 -4.96 -1.91
C VAL A 36 9.45 -5.09 -3.06
N ALA A 37 9.94 -3.98 -3.59
CA ALA A 37 10.91 -3.99 -4.68
C ALA A 37 12.20 -4.71 -4.28
N ALA A 38 12.68 -4.49 -3.06
CA ALA A 38 13.87 -5.18 -2.54
C ALA A 38 13.65 -6.67 -2.40
N SER A 39 12.47 -7.10 -1.96
CA SER A 39 12.14 -8.53 -1.84
C SER A 39 12.15 -9.23 -3.19
N TRP A 40 11.63 -8.57 -4.22
CA TRP A 40 11.67 -9.11 -5.58
C TRP A 40 13.10 -9.22 -6.11
N ARG A 41 13.91 -8.20 -5.88
CA ARG A 41 15.33 -8.23 -6.28
C ARG A 41 16.07 -9.38 -5.59
N ALA A 42 15.85 -9.54 -4.29
CA ALA A 42 16.49 -10.62 -3.52
C ALA A 42 16.04 -12.00 -4.00
N ALA A 43 14.81 -12.12 -4.48
CA ALA A 43 14.27 -13.37 -5.02
C ALA A 43 14.65 -13.61 -6.49
N GLY A 44 15.40 -12.72 -7.11
CA GLY A 44 15.83 -12.87 -8.51
C GLY A 44 14.72 -12.55 -9.53
N VAL A 45 13.67 -11.84 -9.12
CA VAL A 45 12.59 -11.46 -10.04
C VAL A 45 13.11 -10.45 -11.06
N PRO A 46 12.93 -10.70 -12.37
CA PRO A 46 13.33 -9.72 -13.39
C PRO A 46 12.59 -8.39 -13.25
N GLU A 47 13.25 -7.28 -13.56
CA GLU A 47 12.61 -5.95 -13.47
C GLU A 47 11.34 -5.85 -14.31
N ALA A 48 11.31 -6.51 -15.46
CA ALA A 48 10.14 -6.48 -16.34
C ALA A 48 8.93 -7.25 -15.80
N ALA A 49 9.13 -8.10 -14.76
CA ALA A 49 8.06 -8.94 -14.23
C ALA A 49 7.19 -8.25 -13.17
N GLY A 50 7.63 -7.10 -12.64
CA GLY A 50 6.85 -6.39 -11.64
C GLY A 50 7.29 -4.97 -11.47
N SER A 51 6.35 -4.10 -11.13
CA SER A 51 6.62 -2.70 -10.83
C SER A 51 5.81 -2.23 -9.63
N VAL A 52 6.40 -1.35 -8.85
CA VAL A 52 5.74 -0.72 -7.70
C VAL A 52 5.60 0.77 -7.99
N THR A 53 4.37 1.25 -7.90
CA THR A 53 4.05 2.67 -7.99
C THR A 53 3.74 3.18 -6.59
N GLY A 54 4.50 4.17 -6.11
CA GLY A 54 4.17 4.86 -4.87
C GLY A 54 3.39 6.13 -5.18
N VAL A 55 2.38 6.43 -4.38
CA VAL A 55 1.60 7.67 -4.52
C VAL A 55 1.67 8.44 -3.21
N GLU A 56 1.99 9.73 -3.30
CA GLU A 56 2.14 10.59 -2.15
C GLU A 56 1.73 12.03 -2.46
N VAL A 57 0.92 12.63 -1.59
CA VAL A 57 0.46 14.03 -1.74
C VAL A 57 1.48 15.03 -1.18
N ASN A 58 2.26 14.63 -0.18
CA ASN A 58 3.25 15.50 0.44
C ASN A 58 4.51 15.58 -0.43
N GLN A 59 4.80 16.76 -0.94
CA GLN A 59 5.90 16.98 -1.88
C GLN A 59 7.26 16.60 -1.29
N ARG A 60 7.48 16.91 -0.02
CA ARG A 60 8.76 16.59 0.62
C ARG A 60 8.95 15.09 0.77
N ALA A 61 7.91 14.38 1.21
CA ALA A 61 7.94 12.93 1.32
C ALA A 61 8.17 12.29 -0.04
N LEU A 62 7.51 12.80 -1.08
CA LEU A 62 7.66 12.32 -2.45
C LEU A 62 9.11 12.40 -2.92
N LEU A 63 9.76 13.54 -2.69
CA LEU A 63 11.17 13.71 -3.05
C LEU A 63 12.06 12.74 -2.29
N LEU A 64 11.79 12.53 -0.99
CA LEU A 64 12.54 11.58 -0.18
C LEU A 64 12.37 10.15 -0.67
N ALA A 65 11.16 9.77 -1.06
CA ALA A 65 10.90 8.45 -1.61
C ALA A 65 11.72 8.21 -2.89
N ARG A 66 11.78 9.21 -3.77
CA ARG A 66 12.57 9.15 -4.99
C ARG A 66 14.07 9.04 -4.69
N GLU A 67 14.58 9.82 -3.75
CA GLU A 67 15.98 9.73 -3.32
C GLU A 67 16.31 8.36 -2.73
N ASN A 68 15.41 7.85 -1.90
CA ASN A 68 15.61 6.53 -1.28
C ASN A 68 15.65 5.43 -2.34
N ALA A 69 14.82 5.50 -3.37
CA ALA A 69 14.83 4.55 -4.47
C ALA A 69 16.15 4.56 -5.23
N GLU A 70 16.66 5.75 -5.53
CA GLU A 70 17.97 5.90 -6.20
C GLU A 70 19.09 5.35 -5.34
N ARG A 71 19.09 5.72 -4.06
CA ARG A 71 20.14 5.31 -3.12
C ARG A 71 20.18 3.79 -2.92
N ALA A 72 19.00 3.16 -2.96
CA ALA A 72 18.89 1.70 -2.81
C ALA A 72 19.11 0.93 -4.11
N GLY A 73 19.26 1.62 -5.24
CA GLY A 73 19.37 0.99 -6.54
C GLY A 73 18.08 0.33 -7.01
N LEU A 74 16.91 0.86 -6.58
CA LEU A 74 15.60 0.29 -6.86
C LEU A 74 14.73 1.18 -7.76
N ALA A 75 15.30 2.25 -8.32
CA ALA A 75 14.54 3.22 -9.12
C ALA A 75 13.92 2.61 -10.40
N ASP A 76 14.43 1.47 -10.86
CA ASP A 76 13.85 0.77 -12.01
C ASP A 76 12.65 -0.09 -11.62
N ARG A 77 12.47 -0.38 -10.33
CA ARG A 77 11.37 -1.21 -9.83
C ARG A 77 10.32 -0.42 -9.08
N PHE A 78 10.71 0.70 -8.46
CA PHE A 78 9.84 1.55 -7.66
C PHE A 78 9.91 2.98 -8.15
N ARG A 79 8.76 3.55 -8.48
CA ARG A 79 8.64 4.96 -8.86
C ARG A 79 7.53 5.62 -8.07
N ALA A 80 7.82 6.82 -7.53
CA ALA A 80 6.89 7.56 -6.71
C ALA A 80 6.35 8.78 -7.47
N TYR A 81 5.04 9.01 -7.33
CA TYR A 81 4.32 10.05 -8.05
C TYR A 81 3.35 10.79 -7.13
N GLY A 82 3.06 12.05 -7.48
CA GLY A 82 1.86 12.69 -6.97
C GLY A 82 0.61 12.04 -7.59
N PRO A 83 -0.54 12.14 -6.93
CA PRO A 83 -1.76 11.48 -7.43
C PRO A 83 -2.14 11.92 -8.85
N GLU A 84 -1.91 13.17 -9.19
CA GLU A 84 -2.24 13.75 -10.49
C GLU A 84 -1.33 13.25 -11.62
N GLU A 85 -0.18 12.68 -11.28
CA GLU A 85 0.76 12.14 -12.24
C GLU A 85 0.42 10.71 -12.67
N VAL A 86 -0.47 10.05 -11.93
CA VAL A 86 -0.87 8.66 -12.22
C VAL A 86 -2.00 8.67 -13.24
N PRO A 87 -1.89 7.92 -14.37
CA PRO A 87 -2.96 7.85 -15.34
C PRO A 87 -4.28 7.38 -14.73
N ALA A 88 -5.39 7.98 -15.18
CA ALA A 88 -6.70 7.66 -14.63
C ALA A 88 -7.10 6.19 -14.84
N ASP A 89 -6.57 5.56 -15.89
CA ASP A 89 -6.85 4.16 -16.24
C ASP A 89 -5.83 3.17 -15.69
N ALA A 90 -4.89 3.63 -14.86
CA ALA A 90 -3.92 2.74 -14.23
C ALA A 90 -4.63 1.70 -13.38
N ALA A 91 -4.24 0.43 -13.49
CA ALA A 91 -4.83 -0.68 -12.78
C ALA A 91 -3.75 -1.49 -12.07
N TYR A 92 -4.11 -2.08 -10.94
CA TYR A 92 -3.14 -2.77 -10.09
C TYR A 92 -3.61 -4.16 -9.70
N ASP A 93 -2.68 -5.07 -9.59
CA ASP A 93 -2.93 -6.41 -9.07
C ASP A 93 -3.07 -6.36 -7.54
N GLU A 94 -2.29 -5.51 -6.89
CA GLU A 94 -2.34 -5.33 -5.44
C GLU A 94 -2.15 -3.86 -5.06
N ILE A 95 -2.80 -3.47 -3.98
CA ILE A 95 -2.59 -2.18 -3.34
C ILE A 95 -2.16 -2.44 -1.91
N TRP A 96 -1.04 -1.86 -1.50
CA TRP A 96 -0.53 -1.96 -0.14
C TRP A 96 -0.51 -0.59 0.48
N SER A 97 -0.86 -0.50 1.76
CA SER A 97 -0.93 0.81 2.41
C SER A 97 -0.80 0.75 3.92
N ASN A 98 -0.12 1.75 4.44
CA ASN A 98 -0.29 2.21 5.81
C ASN A 98 -1.08 3.51 5.69
N PRO A 99 -2.43 3.47 5.72
CA PRO A 99 -3.23 4.60 5.30
C PRO A 99 -3.13 5.80 6.25
N PRO A 100 -3.31 7.04 5.73
CA PRO A 100 -3.19 8.25 6.53
C PRO A 100 -4.45 8.47 7.38
N ILE A 101 -4.55 7.78 8.51
CA ILE A 101 -5.72 7.83 9.40
C ILE A 101 -6.01 9.26 9.89
N ARG A 102 -4.96 10.10 10.00
CA ARG A 102 -5.08 11.48 10.53
C ARG A 102 -5.91 12.43 9.67
N ILE A 103 -6.16 12.09 8.40
CA ILE A 103 -6.95 12.94 7.53
C ILE A 103 -8.44 12.92 7.87
N GLY A 104 -8.85 12.02 8.76
CA GLY A 104 -10.23 11.87 9.17
C GLY A 104 -10.94 10.76 8.44
N LYS A 105 -12.01 10.26 9.04
CA LYS A 105 -12.73 9.09 8.57
C LYS A 105 -13.29 9.26 7.16
N GLN A 106 -13.97 10.39 6.89
CA GLN A 106 -14.61 10.60 5.60
C GLN A 106 -13.59 10.72 4.47
N ALA A 107 -12.52 11.48 4.70
CA ALA A 107 -11.47 11.65 3.69
C ALA A 107 -10.75 10.32 3.43
N LEU A 108 -10.51 9.53 4.47
CA LEU A 108 -9.92 8.20 4.33
C LEU A 108 -10.81 7.29 3.49
N HIS A 109 -12.11 7.28 3.77
CA HIS A 109 -13.07 6.47 3.02
C HIS A 109 -13.07 6.84 1.53
N GLN A 110 -13.09 8.13 1.22
CA GLN A 110 -13.05 8.60 -0.16
C GLN A 110 -11.74 8.21 -0.86
N LEU A 111 -10.63 8.33 -0.15
CA LEU A 111 -9.32 7.94 -0.68
C LEU A 111 -9.29 6.45 -1.04
N LEU A 112 -9.73 5.60 -0.13
CA LEU A 112 -9.73 4.16 -0.34
C LEU A 112 -10.65 3.76 -1.50
N LEU A 113 -11.86 4.31 -1.57
CA LEU A 113 -12.77 4.00 -2.67
C LEU A 113 -12.19 4.43 -4.01
N GLN A 114 -11.59 5.61 -4.06
CA GLN A 114 -10.98 6.13 -5.29
C GLN A 114 -9.89 5.19 -5.83
N TRP A 115 -9.02 4.72 -4.96
CA TRP A 115 -7.90 3.89 -5.39
C TRP A 115 -8.24 2.41 -5.51
N PHE A 116 -9.12 1.89 -4.65
CA PHE A 116 -9.54 0.48 -4.75
C PHE A 116 -10.31 0.21 -6.03
N ALA A 117 -10.97 1.23 -6.61
CA ALA A 117 -11.61 1.08 -7.92
C ALA A 117 -10.62 0.71 -9.03
N ARG A 118 -9.32 0.89 -8.80
CA ARG A 118 -8.26 0.57 -9.75
C ARG A 118 -7.67 -0.83 -9.56
N LEU A 119 -8.19 -1.60 -8.61
CA LEU A 119 -7.81 -3.01 -8.50
C LEU A 119 -8.34 -3.77 -9.70
N ARG A 120 -7.51 -4.63 -10.25
CA ARG A 120 -7.97 -5.57 -11.27
C ARG A 120 -8.91 -6.61 -10.65
N PRO A 121 -9.75 -7.27 -11.47
CA PRO A 121 -10.50 -8.42 -10.97
C PRO A 121 -9.54 -9.41 -10.32
N ASP A 122 -9.96 -10.01 -9.19
CA ASP A 122 -9.12 -10.87 -8.36
C ASP A 122 -7.98 -10.16 -7.63
N GLY A 123 -7.89 -8.85 -7.75
CA GLY A 123 -6.89 -8.06 -7.02
C GLY A 123 -7.21 -7.93 -5.54
N ARG A 124 -6.19 -7.60 -4.75
CA ARG A 124 -6.37 -7.39 -3.32
C ARG A 124 -5.69 -6.11 -2.85
N ALA A 125 -6.24 -5.55 -1.78
CA ALA A 125 -5.60 -4.46 -1.05
C ALA A 125 -5.22 -4.96 0.34
N VAL A 126 -4.00 -4.70 0.76
CA VAL A 126 -3.49 -5.07 2.09
C VAL A 126 -3.12 -3.80 2.83
N MET A 127 -3.67 -3.66 4.05
CA MET A 127 -3.47 -2.44 4.84
C MET A 127 -3.07 -2.80 6.26
N VAL A 128 -2.25 -1.95 6.87
CA VAL A 128 -1.99 -2.01 8.30
C VAL A 128 -2.63 -0.79 8.97
N VAL A 129 -3.44 -1.03 9.99
CA VAL A 129 -4.23 0.01 10.66
C VAL A 129 -4.09 -0.14 12.17
N GLY A 130 -3.86 0.95 12.88
CA GLY A 130 -3.85 0.93 14.33
C GLY A 130 -5.18 0.44 14.89
N LYS A 131 -5.14 -0.47 15.85
CA LYS A 131 -6.33 -1.04 16.48
C LYS A 131 -7.24 0.03 17.07
N ASN A 132 -6.63 1.02 17.73
CA ASN A 132 -7.36 2.11 18.39
C ASN A 132 -7.75 3.23 17.43
N LEU A 133 -7.42 3.10 16.15
CA LEU A 133 -7.67 4.11 15.12
C LEU A 133 -8.73 3.67 14.11
N GLY A 134 -9.58 2.70 14.50
CA GLY A 134 -10.74 2.31 13.73
C GLY A 134 -10.57 1.10 12.83
N GLY A 135 -9.61 0.20 13.13
CA GLY A 135 -9.39 -1.00 12.30
C GLY A 135 -10.64 -1.86 12.13
N ASP A 136 -11.41 -2.07 13.20
CA ASP A 136 -12.62 -2.90 13.13
C ASP A 136 -13.73 -2.20 12.33
N SER A 137 -13.92 -0.91 12.53
CA SER A 137 -14.95 -0.18 11.79
C SER A 137 -14.58 -0.04 10.32
N LEU A 138 -13.31 0.07 10.00
CA LEU A 138 -12.83 0.12 8.62
C LEU A 138 -13.08 -1.21 7.91
N GLN A 139 -12.83 -2.33 8.58
CA GLN A 139 -13.10 -3.66 8.03
C GLN A 139 -14.58 -3.82 7.67
N ALA A 140 -15.47 -3.46 8.59
CA ALA A 140 -16.92 -3.56 8.36
C ALA A 140 -17.37 -2.63 7.24
N TRP A 141 -16.87 -1.41 7.25
CA TRP A 141 -17.24 -0.42 6.23
C TRP A 141 -16.82 -0.84 4.83
N LEU A 142 -15.59 -1.32 4.66
CA LEU A 142 -15.11 -1.79 3.35
C LEU A 142 -15.93 -2.97 2.84
N THR A 143 -16.27 -3.90 3.73
CA THR A 143 -17.12 -5.03 3.37
C THR A 143 -18.48 -4.55 2.87
N ASP A 144 -19.07 -3.57 3.55
CA ASP A 144 -20.35 -2.99 3.15
C ASP A 144 -20.26 -2.24 1.81
N GLN A 145 -19.08 -1.74 1.46
CA GLN A 145 -18.86 -1.04 0.19
C GLN A 145 -18.63 -2.00 -0.99
N GLY A 146 -18.66 -3.30 -0.75
CA GLY A 146 -18.45 -4.27 -1.82
C GLY A 146 -17.03 -4.79 -1.92
N TYR A 147 -16.20 -4.50 -0.92
CA TYR A 147 -14.84 -5.03 -0.82
C TYR A 147 -14.76 -5.98 0.38
N PRO A 148 -15.05 -7.28 0.20
CA PRO A 148 -14.95 -8.23 1.30
C PRO A 148 -13.59 -8.11 1.99
N THR A 149 -13.60 -7.82 3.27
CA THR A 149 -12.39 -7.51 4.03
C THR A 149 -12.26 -8.44 5.22
N THR A 150 -11.08 -9.06 5.35
CA THR A 150 -10.74 -9.97 6.42
C THR A 150 -9.50 -9.49 7.17
N ARG A 151 -9.38 -9.90 8.41
CA ARG A 151 -8.18 -9.63 9.20
C ARG A 151 -7.20 -10.78 9.03
N LEU A 152 -6.01 -10.47 8.49
CA LEU A 152 -4.96 -11.46 8.30
C LEU A 152 -4.16 -11.70 9.58
N GLY A 153 -4.07 -10.71 10.44
CA GLY A 153 -3.33 -10.83 11.68
C GLY A 153 -3.40 -9.55 12.49
N SER A 154 -2.85 -9.60 13.70
CA SER A 154 -2.70 -8.43 14.55
C SER A 154 -1.52 -8.60 15.49
N ALA A 155 -0.81 -7.50 15.75
CA ALA A 155 0.31 -7.47 16.67
C ALA A 155 0.65 -6.03 17.04
N LYS A 156 1.13 -5.84 18.25
CA LYS A 156 1.67 -4.56 18.72
C LYS A 156 0.70 -3.39 18.54
N GLY A 157 -0.60 -3.64 18.66
CA GLY A 157 -1.64 -2.62 18.51
C GLY A 157 -2.02 -2.32 17.07
N PHE A 158 -1.58 -3.11 16.12
CA PHE A 158 -1.93 -2.97 14.71
C PHE A 158 -2.70 -4.19 14.20
N ARG A 159 -3.55 -3.95 13.21
CA ARG A 159 -4.27 -4.99 12.47
C ARG A 159 -3.90 -4.93 11.01
N VAL A 160 -3.76 -6.10 10.40
CA VAL A 160 -3.52 -6.22 8.96
C VAL A 160 -4.81 -6.70 8.33
N LEU A 161 -5.32 -5.91 7.40
CA LEU A 161 -6.60 -6.15 6.72
C LEU A 161 -6.35 -6.45 5.25
N GLU A 162 -7.08 -7.42 4.73
CA GLU A 162 -7.08 -7.72 3.29
C GLU A 162 -8.47 -7.48 2.73
N SER A 163 -8.55 -6.62 1.72
CA SER A 163 -9.78 -6.36 0.97
C SER A 163 -9.66 -6.99 -0.40
N ARG A 164 -10.69 -7.67 -0.86
CA ARG A 164 -10.74 -8.23 -2.19
C ARG A 164 -11.70 -7.42 -3.05
N ARG A 165 -11.46 -7.40 -4.35
CA ARG A 165 -12.41 -6.80 -5.26
C ARG A 165 -13.58 -7.77 -5.41
N GLY A 166 -14.76 -7.28 -5.06
CA GLY A 166 -16.01 -8.05 -5.15
C GLY A 166 -16.56 -8.15 -6.54
#